data_737c27b9adb075986c853867d8490fa1
#
_entry.id   737c27b9adb075986c853867d8490fa1
#
_cell.length_a   1.000
_cell.length_b   1.000
_cell.length_c   1.000
_cell.angle_alpha   90.00
_cell.angle_beta   90.00
_cell.angle_gamma   90.00
#
_symmetry.space_group_name_H-M   'P 1'
#
loop_
_entity.id
_entity.type
_entity.pdbx_description
1 polymer ?
#
loop_
_entity_poly.entity_id
_entity_poly.type
_entity_poly.pdbx_seq_one_letter_code
_entity_poly.pdbx_strand_id
1 'polypeptide(L)'
;QEPETRGKRRPEGTIRVYDDYAGTFVPVKGVKIRCHRFIKWSTTFTDESGHYTMDSKFRFGPHYAIVFDNRKGFDIWGNWGPIARANLNMGWHSNRGHSRDINAGSFAWDWAAVNNATYDYYKMCEETGIAKPPRNLKIWVFKRWTTSSTPMLRRIVHPIGYNGNSSWKNFFINIGYGTLATVLNQMLKKVLPDITIGTGGHSYRKVYDVVNHELSHASHFSQVGSAHWAKYISYIMTYGSYGNGTGKNAELCGIGEMWGYSMGHIQEHEYYKESIVNRVYYFGSPSGWIKPHVVWDLCRKSILTKKQIYDCLVVGVDTYDRLVAKMYEKYPEKADEIEKAFTDNGITPNVPKPDTGDLTHDAFYTDKTVSSSFIFS
;
A
#
# COMPACT_ATOMS: atom_id res chain seq x y z
N GLN A 1 -9.30 43.81 27.65
CA GLN A 1 -9.63 42.93 26.48
C GLN A 1 -9.92 43.82 25.30
N GLU A 2 -8.97 43.87 24.35
CA GLU A 2 -9.21 44.57 23.07
C GLU A 2 -10.35 43.87 22.31
N PRO A 3 -11.31 44.64 21.72
CA PRO A 3 -12.38 44.08 20.93
C PRO A 3 -11.77 43.37 19.69
N GLU A 4 -12.01 42.07 19.55
CA GLU A 4 -11.61 41.30 18.38
C GLU A 4 -12.09 42.03 17.10
N THR A 5 -11.14 42.48 16.29
CA THR A 5 -11.43 43.08 14.99
C THR A 5 -12.21 42.07 14.15
N ARG A 6 -13.50 42.34 13.90
CA ARG A 6 -14.46 41.50 13.14
C ARG A 6 -14.14 41.40 11.64
N GLY A 7 -12.86 41.16 11.29
CA GLY A 7 -12.43 41.02 9.92
C GLY A 7 -12.66 39.58 9.38
N LYS A 8 -12.91 39.47 8.08
CA LYS A 8 -12.90 38.18 7.38
C LYS A 8 -11.47 37.60 7.38
N ARG A 9 -11.29 36.38 7.89
CA ARG A 9 -10.00 35.69 7.96
C ARG A 9 -10.05 34.37 7.20
N ARG A 10 -8.91 33.93 6.69
CA ARG A 10 -8.71 32.55 6.19
C ARG A 10 -8.33 31.67 7.36
N PRO A 11 -9.16 30.68 7.70
CA PRO A 11 -8.79 29.74 8.76
C PRO A 11 -7.58 28.92 8.36
N GLU A 12 -6.68 28.69 9.31
CA GLU A 12 -5.50 27.82 9.16
C GLU A 12 -5.29 27.00 10.41
N GLY A 13 -4.45 25.97 10.34
CA GLY A 13 -4.16 25.14 11.49
C GLY A 13 -3.33 23.93 11.11
N THR A 14 -3.03 23.10 12.11
CA THR A 14 -2.22 21.90 11.94
C THR A 14 -2.93 20.69 12.52
N ILE A 15 -2.93 19.58 11.80
CA ILE A 15 -3.48 18.28 12.23
C ILE A 15 -2.32 17.34 12.49
N ARG A 16 -2.29 16.74 13.68
CA ARG A 16 -1.25 15.77 14.07
C ARG A 16 -1.88 14.53 14.68
N VAL A 17 -1.19 13.41 14.61
CA VAL A 17 -1.58 12.14 15.22
C VAL A 17 -0.44 11.64 16.09
N TYR A 18 -0.76 11.02 17.22
CA TYR A 18 0.23 10.48 18.13
C TYR A 18 0.80 9.16 17.58
N ASP A 19 2.11 9.12 17.36
CA ASP A 19 2.86 7.90 17.10
C ASP A 19 3.30 7.33 18.47
N ASP A 20 2.62 6.27 18.89
CA ASP A 20 2.85 5.64 20.20
C ASP A 20 4.14 4.82 20.26
N TYR A 21 4.72 4.47 19.11
CA TYR A 21 6.03 3.84 19.06
C TYR A 21 7.17 4.87 19.16
N ALA A 22 7.07 5.98 18.44
CA ALA A 22 8.06 7.05 18.50
C ALA A 22 7.87 7.98 19.72
N GLY A 23 6.72 7.90 20.41
CA GLY A 23 6.40 8.72 21.58
C GLY A 23 6.17 10.20 21.24
N THR A 24 5.75 10.53 20.01
CA THR A 24 5.61 11.91 19.55
C THR A 24 4.40 12.10 18.63
N PHE A 25 3.98 13.36 18.46
CA PHE A 25 2.97 13.73 17.48
C PHE A 25 3.59 13.94 16.10
N VAL A 26 3.06 13.26 15.09
CA VAL A 26 3.46 13.37 13.68
C VAL A 26 2.37 14.03 12.84
N PRO A 27 2.70 14.72 11.73
CA PRO A 27 1.73 15.36 10.85
C PRO A 27 0.72 14.38 10.26
N VAL A 28 -0.56 14.78 10.10
CA VAL A 28 -1.53 14.06 9.26
C VAL A 28 -1.51 14.64 7.86
N LYS A 29 -1.03 13.86 6.89
CA LYS A 29 -0.63 14.31 5.55
C LYS A 29 -1.76 14.17 4.53
N GLY A 30 -1.99 15.22 3.73
CA GLY A 30 -2.84 15.18 2.54
C GLY A 30 -4.34 14.95 2.82
N VAL A 31 -4.80 15.08 4.07
CA VAL A 31 -6.19 14.85 4.46
C VAL A 31 -7.04 16.08 4.19
N LYS A 32 -8.30 15.88 3.78
CA LYS A 32 -9.22 16.97 3.48
C LYS A 32 -9.74 17.63 4.75
N ILE A 33 -9.60 18.96 4.84
CA ILE A 33 -10.24 19.79 5.86
C ILE A 33 -11.46 20.46 5.25
N ARG A 34 -12.58 20.36 5.93
CA ARG A 34 -13.85 20.98 5.52
C ARG A 34 -14.29 21.99 6.58
N CYS A 35 -14.60 23.20 6.13
CA CYS A 35 -15.20 24.23 6.94
C CYS A 35 -16.56 24.65 6.37
N HIS A 36 -17.54 24.90 7.23
CA HIS A 36 -18.80 25.49 6.78
C HIS A 36 -19.38 26.46 7.81
N ARG A 37 -20.11 27.46 7.31
CA ARG A 37 -20.93 28.37 8.11
C ARG A 37 -22.16 28.74 7.30
N PHE A 38 -23.36 28.40 7.80
CA PHE A 38 -24.60 28.51 7.03
C PHE A 38 -24.48 27.81 5.66
N ILE A 39 -24.72 28.55 4.59
CA ILE A 39 -24.62 28.05 3.20
C ILE A 39 -23.19 28.11 2.63
N LYS A 40 -22.23 28.70 3.35
CA LYS A 40 -20.85 28.83 2.88
C LYS A 40 -20.02 27.64 3.27
N TRP A 41 -19.47 26.95 2.27
CA TRP A 41 -18.58 25.81 2.40
C TRP A 41 -17.20 26.14 1.83
N SER A 42 -16.18 25.56 2.41
CA SER A 42 -14.81 25.60 1.90
C SER A 42 -14.08 24.31 2.27
N THR A 43 -13.21 23.85 1.38
CA THR A 43 -12.38 22.67 1.61
C THR A 43 -10.94 22.97 1.20
N THR A 44 -10.00 22.33 1.85
CA THR A 44 -8.58 22.31 1.50
C THR A 44 -7.99 20.98 1.93
N PHE A 45 -6.69 20.77 1.71
CA PHE A 45 -5.97 19.58 2.19
C PHE A 45 -4.80 20.01 3.07
N THR A 46 -4.44 19.16 4.03
CA THR A 46 -3.19 19.34 4.76
C THR A 46 -2.00 19.07 3.82
N ASP A 47 -0.88 19.74 4.08
CA ASP A 47 0.40 19.48 3.44
C ASP A 47 1.19 18.36 4.16
N GLU A 48 2.47 18.16 3.81
CA GLU A 48 3.34 17.16 4.44
C GLU A 48 3.67 17.50 5.90
N SER A 49 3.55 18.76 6.32
CA SER A 49 3.72 19.20 7.71
C SER A 49 2.42 19.10 8.52
N GLY A 50 1.32 18.62 7.90
CA GLY A 50 -0.01 18.57 8.50
C GLY A 50 -0.69 19.94 8.58
N HIS A 51 -0.09 20.99 8.02
CA HIS A 51 -0.65 22.33 7.99
C HIS A 51 -1.70 22.48 6.90
N TYR A 52 -2.72 23.30 7.17
CA TYR A 52 -3.74 23.67 6.18
C TYR A 52 -4.07 25.15 6.26
N THR A 53 -4.40 25.74 5.12
CA THR A 53 -4.99 27.08 5.02
C THR A 53 -6.23 26.98 4.14
N MET A 54 -7.38 27.48 4.63
CA MET A 54 -8.63 27.43 3.86
C MET A 54 -8.62 28.41 2.69
N ASP A 55 -9.20 28.03 1.57
CA ASP A 55 -9.31 28.93 0.40
C ASP A 55 -10.25 30.12 0.67
N SER A 56 -11.31 29.90 1.43
CA SER A 56 -12.32 30.92 1.71
C SER A 56 -12.05 31.65 3.02
N LYS A 57 -12.35 32.97 3.02
CA LYS A 57 -12.38 33.80 4.24
C LYS A 57 -13.73 33.71 4.94
N PHE A 58 -13.73 33.58 6.24
CA PHE A 58 -14.92 33.59 7.11
C PHE A 58 -14.92 34.81 8.02
N ARG A 59 -16.10 35.43 8.22
CA ARG A 59 -16.27 36.55 9.16
C ARG A 59 -16.46 36.05 10.60
N PHE A 60 -17.14 34.93 10.75
CA PHE A 60 -17.42 34.28 12.03
C PHE A 60 -16.81 32.86 11.99
N GLY A 61 -16.59 32.28 13.18
CA GLY A 61 -16.04 30.96 13.31
C GLY A 61 -16.90 29.91 12.60
N PRO A 62 -16.34 29.15 11.65
CA PRO A 62 -17.02 28.04 10.98
C PRO A 62 -16.98 26.75 11.80
N HIS A 63 -17.80 25.80 11.41
CA HIS A 63 -17.69 24.42 11.85
C HIS A 63 -16.60 23.72 11.05
N TYR A 64 -15.73 22.95 11.72
CA TYR A 64 -14.60 22.23 11.12
C TYR A 64 -14.82 20.72 11.16
N ALA A 65 -14.33 20.05 10.15
CA ALA A 65 -14.24 18.58 10.11
C ALA A 65 -13.02 18.14 9.32
N ILE A 66 -12.40 17.03 9.74
CA ILE A 66 -11.43 16.28 8.96
C ILE A 66 -12.20 15.20 8.21
N VAL A 67 -12.03 15.12 6.90
CA VAL A 67 -12.58 14.05 6.06
C VAL A 67 -11.40 13.25 5.53
N PHE A 68 -11.37 11.96 5.81
CA PHE A 68 -10.28 11.08 5.38
C PHE A 68 -10.42 10.67 3.89
N ASP A 69 -10.46 11.69 3.05
CA ASP A 69 -10.38 11.69 1.61
C ASP A 69 -9.06 12.40 1.26
N ASN A 70 -8.10 11.68 0.71
CA ASN A 70 -6.74 12.15 0.57
C ASN A 70 -6.47 12.71 -0.83
N ARG A 71 -5.67 13.78 -0.90
CA ARG A 71 -5.26 14.40 -2.18
C ARG A 71 -4.50 13.45 -3.10
N LYS A 72 -3.93 12.36 -2.58
CA LYS A 72 -3.27 11.30 -3.38
C LYS A 72 -4.27 10.38 -4.11
N GLY A 73 -5.58 10.53 -3.87
CA GLY A 73 -6.63 9.80 -4.58
C GLY A 73 -7.02 8.47 -3.94
N PHE A 74 -7.02 8.41 -2.62
CA PHE A 74 -7.58 7.31 -1.85
C PHE A 74 -8.53 7.80 -0.77
N ASP A 75 -9.46 6.94 -0.36
CA ASP A 75 -10.46 7.20 0.67
C ASP A 75 -10.37 6.19 1.81
N ILE A 76 -10.47 6.67 3.05
CA ILE A 76 -10.63 5.82 4.23
C ILE A 76 -12.09 5.80 4.65
N TRP A 77 -12.62 4.60 4.90
CA TRP A 77 -13.97 4.32 5.34
C TRP A 77 -13.95 3.60 6.68
N GLY A 78 -14.90 3.85 7.53
CA GLY A 78 -14.94 3.25 8.87
C GLY A 78 -15.84 4.01 9.83
N ASN A 79 -16.51 5.06 9.34
CA ASN A 79 -17.55 5.76 10.09
C ASN A 79 -18.89 5.03 9.86
N TRP A 80 -19.59 4.65 10.92
CA TRP A 80 -20.85 3.89 10.83
C TRP A 80 -20.67 2.56 10.05
N GLY A 81 -19.63 1.80 10.38
CA GLY A 81 -19.26 0.63 9.59
C GLY A 81 -18.73 1.04 8.21
N PRO A 82 -18.81 0.16 7.20
CA PRO A 82 -18.25 0.41 5.86
C PRO A 82 -19.10 1.34 4.97
N ILE A 83 -20.15 1.98 5.51
CA ILE A 83 -21.16 2.69 4.71
C ILE A 83 -20.75 4.13 4.43
N ALA A 84 -19.97 4.74 5.33
CA ALA A 84 -19.59 6.14 5.22
C ALA A 84 -18.07 6.35 5.30
N ARG A 85 -17.61 7.37 4.55
CA ARG A 85 -16.24 7.86 4.61
C ARG A 85 -15.89 8.32 6.02
N ALA A 86 -14.72 7.95 6.52
CA ALA A 86 -14.25 8.33 7.84
C ALA A 86 -14.17 9.87 7.95
N ASN A 87 -14.73 10.42 9.01
CA ASN A 87 -14.62 11.84 9.30
C ASN A 87 -14.56 12.10 10.82
N LEU A 88 -13.79 13.10 11.20
CA LEU A 88 -13.72 13.60 12.55
C LEU A 88 -14.35 14.98 12.60
N ASN A 89 -15.48 15.09 13.31
CA ASN A 89 -16.10 16.35 13.61
C ASN A 89 -15.24 17.08 14.65
N MET A 90 -14.78 18.29 14.33
CA MET A 90 -13.99 19.11 15.23
C MET A 90 -14.82 20.21 15.93
N GLY A 91 -16.05 20.44 15.47
CA GLY A 91 -16.95 21.45 16.06
C GLY A 91 -16.76 22.87 15.51
N TRP A 92 -17.36 23.83 16.23
CA TRP A 92 -17.31 25.26 15.91
C TRP A 92 -16.09 25.89 16.58
N HIS A 93 -15.24 26.55 15.79
CA HIS A 93 -14.05 27.24 16.30
C HIS A 93 -13.87 28.61 15.66
N SER A 94 -12.82 29.33 16.06
CA SER A 94 -12.47 30.66 15.57
C SER A 94 -12.36 30.70 14.03
N ASN A 95 -12.66 31.86 13.43
CA ASN A 95 -12.40 32.11 12.01
C ASN A 95 -10.92 32.31 11.70
N ARG A 96 -10.03 32.25 12.69
CA ARG A 96 -8.57 32.20 12.52
C ARG A 96 -8.12 30.80 12.17
N GLY A 97 -8.85 29.77 12.61
CA GLY A 97 -8.52 28.36 12.36
C GLY A 97 -8.62 27.48 13.61
N HIS A 98 -8.25 26.21 13.44
CA HIS A 98 -8.22 25.24 14.53
C HIS A 98 -7.20 24.15 14.26
N SER A 99 -6.30 23.92 15.21
CA SER A 99 -5.36 22.79 15.21
C SER A 99 -5.92 21.61 16.00
N ARG A 100 -5.57 20.39 15.61
CA ARG A 100 -6.06 19.19 16.29
C ARG A 100 -4.96 18.16 16.43
N ASP A 101 -4.72 17.71 17.66
CA ASP A 101 -3.94 16.54 18.00
C ASP A 101 -4.89 15.35 18.20
N ILE A 102 -4.59 14.25 17.52
CA ILE A 102 -5.36 13.00 17.56
C ILE A 102 -4.58 12.01 18.42
N ASN A 103 -5.07 11.76 19.63
CA ASN A 103 -4.45 10.86 20.58
C ASN A 103 -4.73 9.38 20.23
N ALA A 104 -3.85 8.50 20.67
CA ALA A 104 -4.01 7.05 20.58
C ALA A 104 -5.34 6.60 21.23
N GLY A 105 -5.87 5.48 20.76
CA GLY A 105 -7.07 4.85 21.30
C GLY A 105 -8.39 5.39 20.75
N SER A 106 -8.40 6.48 19.98
CA SER A 106 -9.63 6.98 19.30
C SER A 106 -9.80 6.34 17.92
N PHE A 107 -11.02 6.31 17.37
CA PHE A 107 -11.24 5.89 15.97
C PHE A 107 -10.52 6.79 14.97
N ALA A 108 -10.41 8.08 15.28
CA ALA A 108 -9.70 9.03 14.42
C ALA A 108 -8.20 8.75 14.36
N TRP A 109 -7.62 8.17 15.40
CA TRP A 109 -6.23 7.73 15.42
C TRP A 109 -5.98 6.62 14.40
N ASP A 110 -6.85 5.60 14.38
CA ASP A 110 -6.75 4.49 13.42
C ASP A 110 -6.80 5.02 11.98
N TRP A 111 -7.75 5.93 11.69
CA TRP A 111 -7.87 6.52 10.36
C TRP A 111 -6.66 7.39 10.00
N ALA A 112 -6.12 8.15 10.94
CA ALA A 112 -4.96 9.02 10.71
C ALA A 112 -3.68 8.22 10.51
N ALA A 113 -3.47 7.13 11.25
CA ALA A 113 -2.33 6.22 11.09
C ALA A 113 -2.37 5.53 9.71
N VAL A 114 -3.53 4.96 9.33
CA VAL A 114 -3.72 4.34 8.00
C VAL A 114 -3.57 5.37 6.87
N ASN A 115 -4.09 6.61 7.06
CA ASN A 115 -3.91 7.70 6.11
C ASN A 115 -2.44 8.03 5.87
N ASN A 116 -1.65 8.15 6.94
CA ASN A 116 -0.24 8.50 6.83
C ASN A 116 0.58 7.39 6.17
N ALA A 117 0.38 6.14 6.59
CA ALA A 117 1.05 5.00 5.96
C ALA A 117 0.71 4.91 4.46
N THR A 118 -0.56 5.12 4.11
CA THR A 118 -0.99 5.13 2.70
C THR A 118 -0.38 6.30 1.93
N TYR A 119 -0.35 7.51 2.51
CA TYR A 119 0.26 8.68 1.88
C TYR A 119 1.74 8.45 1.59
N ASP A 120 2.49 7.93 2.57
CA ASP A 120 3.92 7.66 2.43
C ASP A 120 4.20 6.53 1.43
N TYR A 121 3.35 5.50 1.37
CA TYR A 121 3.43 4.47 0.33
C TYR A 121 3.28 5.06 -1.09
N TYR A 122 2.29 5.95 -1.31
CA TYR A 122 2.12 6.62 -2.61
C TYR A 122 3.33 7.49 -2.96
N LYS A 123 3.93 8.14 -1.96
CA LYS A 123 5.17 8.93 -2.14
C LYS A 123 6.33 8.01 -2.54
N MET A 124 6.51 6.89 -1.86
CA MET A 124 7.50 5.87 -2.22
C MET A 124 7.31 5.37 -3.66
N CYS A 125 6.08 5.12 -4.09
CA CYS A 125 5.79 4.76 -5.48
C CYS A 125 6.23 5.85 -6.48
N GLU A 126 6.01 7.12 -6.15
CA GLU A 126 6.44 8.27 -6.96
C GLU A 126 7.97 8.35 -7.07
N GLU A 127 8.68 8.08 -5.98
CA GLU A 127 10.14 8.15 -5.89
C GLU A 127 10.83 6.95 -6.55
N THR A 128 10.24 5.76 -6.47
CA THR A 128 10.87 4.52 -6.95
C THR A 128 10.41 4.09 -8.34
N GLY A 129 9.27 4.60 -8.83
CA GLY A 129 8.64 4.14 -10.06
C GLY A 129 7.89 2.81 -9.94
N ILE A 130 7.67 2.30 -8.72
CA ILE A 130 6.69 1.23 -8.46
C ILE A 130 5.30 1.77 -8.81
N ALA A 131 4.47 0.96 -9.50
CA ALA A 131 3.13 1.42 -9.85
C ALA A 131 2.31 1.70 -8.58
N LYS A 132 1.64 2.85 -8.57
CA LYS A 132 0.71 3.18 -7.49
C LYS A 132 -0.44 2.19 -7.45
N PRO A 133 -1.04 1.97 -6.27
CA PRO A 133 -2.36 1.35 -6.19
C PRO A 133 -3.36 2.01 -7.14
N PRO A 134 -4.42 1.31 -7.58
CA PRO A 134 -5.39 1.86 -8.52
C PRO A 134 -6.04 3.14 -8.00
N ARG A 135 -6.37 4.06 -8.91
CA ARG A 135 -7.05 5.33 -8.57
C ARG A 135 -8.35 5.10 -7.79
N ASN A 136 -8.70 6.06 -6.93
CA ASN A 136 -9.89 6.01 -6.07
C ASN A 136 -9.89 4.75 -5.18
N LEU A 137 -8.73 4.42 -4.62
CA LEU A 137 -8.57 3.28 -3.72
C LEU A 137 -9.46 3.47 -2.49
N LYS A 138 -10.27 2.44 -2.18
CA LYS A 138 -11.17 2.44 -1.03
C LYS A 138 -10.62 1.52 0.06
N ILE A 139 -10.26 2.10 1.18
CA ILE A 139 -9.70 1.39 2.34
C ILE A 139 -10.73 1.40 3.47
N TRP A 140 -11.16 0.22 3.91
CA TRP A 140 -11.98 0.07 5.10
C TRP A 140 -11.10 -0.19 6.32
N VAL A 141 -11.35 0.55 7.41
CA VAL A 141 -10.58 0.45 8.65
C VAL A 141 -11.48 -0.06 9.79
N PHE A 142 -11.04 -1.10 10.46
CA PHE A 142 -11.76 -1.76 11.54
C PHE A 142 -10.93 -1.81 12.83
N LYS A 143 -11.29 -0.98 13.80
CA LYS A 143 -10.60 -0.85 15.08
C LYS A 143 -10.55 -2.14 15.91
N ARG A 144 -11.51 -3.03 15.75
CA ARG A 144 -11.63 -4.26 16.58
C ARG A 144 -11.07 -5.50 15.89
N TRP A 145 -10.67 -5.40 14.64
CA TRP A 145 -10.10 -6.51 13.88
C TRP A 145 -8.58 -6.43 13.87
N THR A 146 -7.97 -7.62 13.87
CA THR A 146 -6.50 -7.77 13.78
C THR A 146 -6.05 -8.25 12.41
N THR A 147 -6.99 -8.64 11.54
CA THR A 147 -6.72 -9.16 10.20
C THR A 147 -6.95 -8.09 9.15
N SER A 148 -6.10 -8.11 8.12
CA SER A 148 -6.17 -7.23 6.96
C SER A 148 -6.18 -8.03 5.68
N SER A 149 -6.60 -7.45 4.57
CA SER A 149 -6.60 -8.09 3.26
C SER A 149 -6.76 -7.10 2.12
N THR A 150 -6.21 -7.46 0.95
CA THR A 150 -6.34 -6.70 -0.30
C THR A 150 -7.08 -7.53 -1.37
N PRO A 151 -8.36 -7.81 -1.18
CA PRO A 151 -9.11 -8.66 -2.12
C PRO A 151 -9.44 -7.96 -3.44
N MET A 152 -9.32 -6.64 -3.52
CA MET A 152 -9.64 -5.82 -4.70
C MET A 152 -11.06 -6.12 -5.26
N LEU A 153 -12.01 -6.43 -4.39
CA LEU A 153 -13.33 -6.98 -4.74
C LEU A 153 -14.08 -6.14 -5.76
N ARG A 154 -14.08 -4.83 -5.58
CA ARG A 154 -14.75 -3.91 -6.50
C ARG A 154 -14.22 -4.00 -7.92
N ARG A 155 -12.96 -4.42 -8.10
CA ARG A 155 -12.25 -4.44 -9.39
C ARG A 155 -12.24 -5.80 -10.06
N ILE A 156 -12.33 -6.89 -9.30
CA ILE A 156 -12.36 -8.25 -9.84
C ILE A 156 -13.78 -8.77 -10.08
N VAL A 157 -14.77 -8.32 -9.32
CA VAL A 157 -16.18 -8.78 -9.48
C VAL A 157 -16.79 -8.31 -10.80
N HIS A 158 -16.38 -7.18 -11.33
CA HIS A 158 -16.91 -6.63 -12.58
C HIS A 158 -16.52 -7.43 -13.84
N PRO A 159 -15.26 -7.91 -14.01
CA PRO A 159 -14.84 -8.67 -15.21
C PRO A 159 -15.24 -10.15 -15.19
N ILE A 160 -15.47 -10.75 -14.02
CA ILE A 160 -15.62 -12.22 -13.90
C ILE A 160 -17.10 -12.64 -13.92
N GLY A 161 -18.03 -11.68 -13.83
CA GLY A 161 -19.46 -11.99 -13.73
C GLY A 161 -19.76 -12.69 -12.39
N TYR A 162 -20.47 -12.03 -11.52
CA TYR A 162 -20.93 -12.62 -10.25
C TYR A 162 -22.02 -13.67 -10.53
N ASN A 163 -21.62 -14.89 -10.80
CA ASN A 163 -22.53 -16.04 -10.75
C ASN A 163 -22.55 -16.52 -9.30
N GLY A 164 -23.64 -16.31 -8.58
CA GLY A 164 -23.85 -16.55 -7.15
C GLY A 164 -23.29 -17.85 -6.55
N ASN A 165 -22.02 -18.12 -6.76
CA ASN A 165 -21.32 -19.33 -6.37
C ASN A 165 -21.04 -19.31 -4.86
N SER A 166 -21.22 -20.44 -4.20
CA SER A 166 -21.01 -20.69 -2.78
C SER A 166 -19.64 -20.24 -2.25
N SER A 167 -18.61 -20.23 -3.10
CA SER A 167 -17.25 -19.82 -2.77
C SER A 167 -17.13 -18.35 -2.36
N TRP A 168 -17.86 -17.43 -3.02
CA TRP A 168 -17.88 -16.01 -2.64
C TRP A 168 -18.56 -15.78 -1.30
N LYS A 169 -19.63 -16.54 -1.03
CA LYS A 169 -20.33 -16.52 0.27
C LYS A 169 -19.38 -16.92 1.39
N ASN A 170 -18.61 -17.99 1.19
CA ASN A 170 -17.62 -18.47 2.18
C ASN A 170 -16.47 -17.47 2.36
N PHE A 171 -15.99 -16.82 1.30
CA PHE A 171 -15.01 -15.75 1.40
C PHE A 171 -15.52 -14.61 2.28
N PHE A 172 -16.74 -14.11 2.03
CA PHE A 172 -17.33 -13.04 2.85
C PHE A 172 -17.57 -13.47 4.30
N ILE A 173 -17.93 -14.74 4.55
CA ILE A 173 -18.06 -15.29 5.89
C ILE A 173 -16.70 -15.29 6.60
N ASN A 174 -15.66 -15.76 5.93
CA ASN A 174 -14.31 -15.89 6.50
C ASN A 174 -13.65 -14.54 6.81
N ILE A 175 -13.93 -13.50 6.02
CA ILE A 175 -13.50 -12.13 6.33
C ILE A 175 -14.48 -11.35 7.22
N GLY A 176 -15.49 -12.04 7.82
CA GLY A 176 -16.42 -11.45 8.79
C GLY A 176 -17.65 -10.75 8.20
N TYR A 177 -17.91 -10.86 6.90
CA TYR A 177 -19.05 -10.22 6.21
C TYR A 177 -20.25 -11.14 5.92
N GLY A 178 -20.29 -12.34 6.48
CA GLY A 178 -21.23 -13.40 6.08
C GLY A 178 -22.72 -13.06 6.08
N THR A 179 -23.18 -12.15 6.93
CA THR A 179 -24.58 -11.71 6.97
C THR A 179 -24.88 -10.56 6.02
N LEU A 180 -23.89 -9.75 5.68
CA LEU A 180 -24.07 -8.59 4.81
C LEU A 180 -24.13 -8.99 3.33
N ALA A 181 -23.46 -10.07 2.94
CA ALA A 181 -23.34 -10.53 1.55
C ALA A 181 -24.68 -10.96 0.93
N THR A 182 -25.64 -11.40 1.75
CA THR A 182 -26.92 -11.92 1.27
C THR A 182 -27.92 -10.82 0.85
N VAL A 183 -27.78 -9.62 1.43
CA VAL A 183 -28.78 -8.54 1.28
C VAL A 183 -28.41 -7.49 0.20
N LEU A 184 -27.15 -7.44 -0.27
CA LEU A 184 -26.61 -6.23 -0.91
C LEU A 184 -26.10 -6.42 -2.34
N ASN A 185 -26.54 -7.41 -3.09
CA ASN A 185 -25.94 -7.88 -4.35
C ASN A 185 -25.67 -6.80 -5.44
N GLN A 186 -26.46 -5.74 -5.54
CA GLN A 186 -26.22 -4.66 -6.50
C GLN A 186 -25.64 -3.38 -5.87
N MET A 187 -25.95 -3.09 -4.62
CA MET A 187 -25.33 -1.99 -3.88
C MET A 187 -23.87 -2.29 -3.52
N LEU A 188 -23.50 -3.55 -3.29
CA LEU A 188 -22.17 -4.02 -2.92
C LEU A 188 -21.09 -3.58 -3.92
N LYS A 189 -21.37 -3.58 -5.22
CA LYS A 189 -20.38 -3.17 -6.25
C LYS A 189 -19.85 -1.74 -6.06
N LYS A 190 -20.67 -0.84 -5.49
CA LYS A 190 -20.27 0.55 -5.21
C LYS A 190 -19.66 0.71 -3.81
N VAL A 191 -19.96 -0.18 -2.90
CA VAL A 191 -19.61 -0.10 -1.48
C VAL A 191 -18.39 -0.95 -1.14
N LEU A 192 -18.12 -2.06 -1.86
CA LEU A 192 -17.02 -2.98 -1.59
C LEU A 192 -15.66 -2.28 -1.48
N PRO A 193 -14.81 -2.70 -0.53
CA PRO A 193 -13.46 -2.17 -0.41
C PRO A 193 -12.54 -2.71 -1.49
N ASP A 194 -11.48 -1.97 -1.74
CA ASP A 194 -10.29 -2.52 -2.39
C ASP A 194 -9.39 -3.21 -1.33
N ILE A 195 -9.30 -2.57 -0.15
CA ILE A 195 -8.47 -3.03 0.98
C ILE A 195 -9.30 -2.96 2.27
N THR A 196 -9.08 -3.93 3.16
CA THR A 196 -9.54 -3.88 4.54
C THR A 196 -8.34 -3.88 5.49
N ILE A 197 -8.33 -2.98 6.47
CA ILE A 197 -7.27 -2.87 7.48
C ILE A 197 -7.89 -3.07 8.86
N GLY A 198 -7.43 -4.09 9.57
CA GLY A 198 -7.67 -4.28 10.98
C GLY A 198 -6.58 -3.58 11.78
N THR A 199 -6.98 -2.74 12.75
CA THR A 199 -6.04 -1.99 13.60
C THR A 199 -6.10 -2.41 15.06
N GLY A 200 -6.86 -3.46 15.37
CA GLY A 200 -7.13 -3.91 16.74
C GLY A 200 -5.88 -4.22 17.54
N GLY A 201 -5.58 -3.37 18.55
CA GLY A 201 -4.41 -3.54 19.40
C GLY A 201 -3.06 -3.29 18.73
N HIS A 202 -3.03 -2.74 17.53
CA HIS A 202 -1.78 -2.42 16.82
C HIS A 202 -1.23 -1.06 17.30
N SER A 203 0.12 -1.00 17.45
CA SER A 203 0.84 0.27 17.56
C SER A 203 0.89 0.98 16.20
N TYR A 204 1.23 2.24 16.20
CA TYR A 204 1.42 3.03 14.98
C TYR A 204 2.42 2.35 14.02
N ARG A 205 3.52 1.83 14.55
CA ARG A 205 4.51 1.05 13.82
C ARG A 205 3.89 -0.18 13.15
N LYS A 206 3.07 -0.96 13.87
CA LYS A 206 2.42 -2.15 13.30
C LYS A 206 1.36 -1.78 12.26
N VAL A 207 0.67 -0.66 12.42
CA VAL A 207 -0.23 -0.13 11.37
C VAL A 207 0.53 0.18 10.09
N TYR A 208 1.73 0.79 10.19
CA TYR A 208 2.59 1.02 9.02
C TYR A 208 2.97 -0.27 8.32
N ASP A 209 3.44 -1.26 9.04
CA ASP A 209 3.77 -2.59 8.50
C ASP A 209 2.58 -3.20 7.74
N VAL A 210 1.44 -3.31 8.40
CA VAL A 210 0.23 -3.92 7.81
C VAL A 210 -0.29 -3.15 6.60
N VAL A 211 -0.35 -1.84 6.68
CA VAL A 211 -0.84 -1.00 5.56
C VAL A 211 0.08 -1.10 4.35
N ASN A 212 1.40 -1.06 4.55
CA ASN A 212 2.35 -1.19 3.45
C ASN A 212 2.35 -2.59 2.83
N HIS A 213 2.11 -3.65 3.63
CA HIS A 213 1.87 -5.01 3.13
C HIS A 213 0.68 -5.01 2.16
N GLU A 214 -0.48 -4.53 2.59
CA GLU A 214 -1.71 -4.53 1.78
C GLU A 214 -1.62 -3.61 0.55
N LEU A 215 -0.94 -2.47 0.67
CA LEU A 215 -0.72 -1.57 -0.47
C LEU A 215 0.23 -2.14 -1.51
N SER A 216 1.18 -2.97 -1.10
CA SER A 216 2.08 -3.65 -2.04
C SER A 216 1.34 -4.69 -2.88
N HIS A 217 0.34 -5.35 -2.32
CA HIS A 217 -0.62 -6.16 -3.08
C HIS A 217 -1.43 -5.31 -4.06
N ALA A 218 -1.91 -4.14 -3.64
CA ALA A 218 -2.66 -3.25 -4.52
C ALA A 218 -1.80 -2.70 -5.67
N SER A 219 -0.51 -2.43 -5.44
CA SER A 219 0.45 -2.08 -6.49
C SER A 219 0.72 -3.26 -7.43
N HIS A 220 0.87 -4.46 -6.90
CA HIS A 220 0.99 -5.69 -7.70
C HIS A 220 -0.25 -5.91 -8.57
N PHE A 221 -1.45 -5.72 -7.99
CA PHE A 221 -2.70 -5.73 -8.77
C PHE A 221 -2.66 -4.71 -9.93
N SER A 222 -2.15 -3.50 -9.70
CA SER A 222 -2.04 -2.48 -10.77
C SER A 222 -1.17 -2.94 -11.94
N GLN A 223 -0.16 -3.75 -11.68
CA GLN A 223 0.75 -4.27 -12.69
C GLN A 223 0.18 -5.48 -13.45
N VAL A 224 -0.45 -6.41 -12.75
CA VAL A 224 -0.88 -7.70 -13.33
C VAL A 224 -2.35 -7.75 -13.74
N GLY A 225 -3.16 -6.84 -13.23
CA GLY A 225 -4.58 -6.72 -13.57
C GLY A 225 -5.48 -7.78 -12.94
N SER A 226 -6.78 -7.66 -13.23
CA SER A 226 -7.84 -8.42 -12.55
C SER A 226 -7.83 -9.92 -12.83
N ALA A 227 -7.46 -10.35 -14.04
CA ALA A 227 -7.46 -11.78 -14.39
C ALA A 227 -6.37 -12.57 -13.64
N HIS A 228 -5.16 -12.00 -13.52
CA HIS A 228 -4.09 -12.58 -12.72
C HIS A 228 -4.44 -12.58 -11.23
N TRP A 229 -4.94 -11.43 -10.74
CA TRP A 229 -5.34 -11.27 -9.35
C TRP A 229 -6.46 -12.22 -8.91
N ALA A 230 -7.40 -12.50 -9.80
CA ALA A 230 -8.46 -13.46 -9.54
C ALA A 230 -7.95 -14.88 -9.27
N LYS A 231 -6.87 -15.31 -9.92
CA LYS A 231 -6.22 -16.61 -9.64
C LYS A 231 -5.61 -16.63 -8.24
N TYR A 232 -4.94 -15.54 -7.84
CA TYR A 232 -4.38 -15.38 -6.50
C TYR A 232 -5.49 -15.43 -5.43
N ILE A 233 -6.55 -14.65 -5.59
CA ILE A 233 -7.68 -14.64 -4.65
C ILE A 233 -8.41 -15.99 -4.65
N SER A 234 -8.52 -16.70 -5.77
CA SER A 234 -9.16 -18.00 -5.82
C SER A 234 -8.47 -19.05 -4.94
N TYR A 235 -7.14 -18.98 -4.81
CA TYR A 235 -6.39 -19.84 -3.90
C TYR A 235 -6.78 -19.58 -2.44
N ILE A 236 -6.72 -18.30 -2.01
CA ILE A 236 -7.08 -17.90 -0.64
C ILE A 236 -8.54 -18.29 -0.32
N MET A 237 -9.46 -18.10 -1.27
CA MET A 237 -10.85 -18.49 -1.12
C MET A 237 -11.06 -20.00 -0.97
N THR A 238 -10.29 -20.79 -1.73
CA THR A 238 -10.39 -22.26 -1.70
C THR A 238 -10.01 -22.81 -0.34
N TYR A 239 -9.00 -22.24 0.30
CA TYR A 239 -8.47 -22.73 1.57
C TYR A 239 -8.92 -21.89 2.78
N GLY A 240 -9.62 -20.79 2.58
CA GLY A 240 -10.07 -19.87 3.64
C GLY A 240 -8.92 -19.11 4.34
N SER A 241 -7.69 -19.29 3.86
CA SER A 241 -6.44 -18.69 4.36
C SER A 241 -5.33 -18.99 3.34
N TYR A 242 -4.07 -18.96 3.77
CA TYR A 242 -2.92 -19.30 2.93
C TYR A 242 -2.77 -20.79 2.62
N GLY A 243 -3.63 -21.67 3.16
CA GLY A 243 -3.55 -23.10 2.95
C GLY A 243 -2.20 -23.70 3.40
N ASN A 244 -1.80 -24.77 2.73
CA ASN A 244 -0.57 -25.51 3.03
C ASN A 244 0.53 -25.39 1.95
N GLY A 245 0.34 -24.52 0.96
CA GLY A 245 1.31 -24.34 -0.13
C GLY A 245 1.21 -25.36 -1.27
N THR A 246 0.13 -26.13 -1.31
CA THR A 246 -0.11 -27.11 -2.39
C THR A 246 -1.32 -26.74 -3.24
N GLY A 247 -1.43 -27.33 -4.41
CA GLY A 247 -2.56 -27.15 -5.31
C GLY A 247 -2.39 -25.96 -6.28
N LYS A 248 -3.44 -25.78 -7.08
CA LYS A 248 -3.41 -24.76 -8.15
C LYS A 248 -3.29 -23.35 -7.57
N ASN A 249 -2.38 -22.54 -8.11
CA ASN A 249 -2.07 -21.16 -7.73
C ASN A 249 -1.43 -21.00 -6.32
N ALA A 250 -0.91 -22.08 -5.70
CA ALA A 250 -0.22 -21.98 -4.42
C ALA A 250 1.01 -21.06 -4.51
N GLU A 251 1.91 -21.32 -5.48
CA GLU A 251 3.12 -20.51 -5.64
C GLU A 251 2.80 -19.06 -6.03
N LEU A 252 1.75 -18.83 -6.82
CA LEU A 252 1.28 -17.49 -7.11
C LEU A 252 0.88 -16.73 -5.82
N CYS A 253 0.18 -17.42 -4.91
CA CYS A 253 -0.11 -16.88 -3.58
C CYS A 253 1.18 -16.65 -2.79
N GLY A 254 2.10 -17.62 -2.80
CA GLY A 254 3.41 -17.51 -2.13
C GLY A 254 4.23 -16.32 -2.61
N ILE A 255 4.27 -16.06 -3.92
CA ILE A 255 4.96 -14.91 -4.52
C ILE A 255 4.31 -13.60 -4.07
N GLY A 256 2.98 -13.50 -4.12
CA GLY A 256 2.26 -12.32 -3.67
C GLY A 256 2.51 -12.01 -2.20
N GLU A 257 2.41 -13.02 -1.33
CA GLU A 257 2.62 -12.86 0.10
C GLU A 257 4.09 -12.61 0.47
N MET A 258 5.01 -13.25 -0.22
CA MET A 258 6.45 -13.00 -0.06
C MET A 258 6.78 -11.53 -0.33
N TRP A 259 6.21 -10.96 -1.38
CA TRP A 259 6.31 -9.53 -1.70
C TRP A 259 5.63 -8.67 -0.63
N GLY A 260 4.38 -8.97 -0.27
CA GLY A 260 3.59 -8.23 0.71
C GLY A 260 4.26 -8.09 2.06
N TYR A 261 4.63 -9.21 2.68
CA TYR A 261 5.30 -9.22 3.98
C TYR A 261 6.62 -8.46 3.98
N SER A 262 7.44 -8.66 2.95
CA SER A 262 8.74 -7.98 2.90
C SER A 262 8.58 -6.48 2.73
N MET A 263 7.66 -6.04 1.87
CA MET A 263 7.41 -4.62 1.65
C MET A 263 6.83 -3.94 2.88
N GLY A 264 5.96 -4.61 3.62
CA GLY A 264 5.45 -4.10 4.89
C GLY A 264 6.58 -3.71 5.83
N HIS A 265 7.49 -4.64 6.07
CA HIS A 265 8.63 -4.44 6.97
C HIS A 265 9.67 -3.48 6.43
N ILE A 266 10.03 -3.55 5.14
CA ILE A 266 10.99 -2.62 4.53
C ILE A 266 10.51 -1.18 4.68
N GLN A 267 9.24 -0.91 4.33
CA GLN A 267 8.69 0.43 4.39
C GLN A 267 8.54 0.95 5.83
N GLU A 268 8.19 0.09 6.76
CA GLU A 268 8.11 0.42 8.17
C GLU A 268 9.49 0.83 8.71
N HIS A 269 10.56 0.06 8.41
CA HIS A 269 11.93 0.39 8.80
C HIS A 269 12.41 1.70 8.15
N GLU A 270 12.12 1.89 6.86
CA GLU A 270 12.44 3.14 6.16
C GLU A 270 11.77 4.36 6.81
N TYR A 271 10.50 4.23 7.23
CA TYR A 271 9.80 5.28 7.93
C TYR A 271 10.49 5.68 9.24
N TYR A 272 10.92 4.71 10.03
CA TYR A 272 11.66 4.95 11.28
C TYR A 272 13.15 5.19 11.08
N LYS A 273 13.62 5.29 9.82
CA LYS A 273 15.04 5.47 9.46
C LYS A 273 15.95 4.38 10.06
N GLU A 274 15.43 3.19 10.19
CA GLU A 274 16.15 2.02 10.66
C GLU A 274 16.76 1.28 9.47
N SER A 275 18.05 0.95 9.55
CA SER A 275 18.72 0.17 8.50
C SER A 275 18.23 -1.28 8.51
N ILE A 276 17.91 -1.82 7.33
CA ILE A 276 17.61 -3.25 7.13
C ILE A 276 18.87 -4.07 6.85
N VAL A 277 19.99 -3.42 6.57
CA VAL A 277 21.27 -4.08 6.27
C VAL A 277 21.73 -4.87 7.51
N ASN A 278 22.08 -6.14 7.30
CA ASN A 278 22.54 -7.07 8.35
C ASN A 278 21.47 -7.41 9.44
N ARG A 279 20.22 -7.01 9.29
CA ARG A 279 19.16 -7.46 10.19
C ARG A 279 18.63 -8.83 9.78
N VAL A 280 18.60 -9.76 10.72
CA VAL A 280 17.81 -10.98 10.62
C VAL A 280 16.42 -10.65 11.16
N TYR A 281 15.40 -10.79 10.34
CA TYR A 281 14.02 -10.56 10.74
C TYR A 281 13.24 -11.88 10.81
N TYR A 282 12.47 -12.06 11.87
CA TYR A 282 11.55 -13.19 11.98
C TYR A 282 10.19 -12.74 11.48
N PHE A 283 9.86 -13.10 10.24
CA PHE A 283 8.51 -12.94 9.75
C PHE A 283 7.59 -13.94 10.45
N GLY A 284 6.63 -13.45 11.20
CA GLY A 284 5.54 -14.26 11.73
C GLY A 284 4.60 -14.69 10.61
N SER A 285 5.10 -15.52 9.69
CA SER A 285 4.24 -16.08 8.64
C SER A 285 3.22 -17.02 9.27
N PRO A 286 1.93 -16.86 9.02
CA PRO A 286 0.89 -17.76 9.51
C PRO A 286 1.00 -19.16 8.88
N SER A 287 1.81 -19.34 7.83
CA SER A 287 2.10 -20.63 7.23
C SER A 287 3.57 -20.71 6.85
N GLY A 288 4.27 -21.75 7.31
CA GLY A 288 5.72 -21.91 7.13
C GLY A 288 6.20 -22.11 5.67
N TRP A 289 5.27 -22.24 4.72
CA TRP A 289 5.60 -22.42 3.29
C TRP A 289 5.77 -21.08 2.55
N ILE A 290 5.19 -19.98 3.03
CA ILE A 290 5.46 -18.63 2.48
C ILE A 290 6.85 -18.19 2.93
N LYS A 291 7.67 -17.66 2.01
CA LYS A 291 9.08 -17.35 2.23
C LYS A 291 9.40 -15.86 2.07
N PRO A 292 8.94 -14.98 2.96
CA PRO A 292 9.19 -13.53 2.86
C PRO A 292 10.69 -13.19 2.86
N HIS A 293 11.50 -13.99 3.52
CA HIS A 293 12.94 -13.75 3.62
C HIS A 293 13.66 -13.69 2.26
N VAL A 294 13.10 -14.28 1.19
CA VAL A 294 13.70 -14.18 -0.17
C VAL A 294 13.77 -12.72 -0.61
N VAL A 295 12.63 -12.01 -0.60
CA VAL A 295 12.58 -10.59 -1.00
C VAL A 295 13.34 -9.72 -0.01
N TRP A 296 13.23 -10.03 1.29
CA TRP A 296 13.98 -9.35 2.33
C TRP A 296 15.49 -9.45 2.10
N ASP A 297 16.01 -10.65 1.82
CA ASP A 297 17.43 -10.89 1.55
C ASP A 297 17.91 -10.20 0.29
N LEU A 298 17.14 -10.26 -0.79
CA LEU A 298 17.45 -9.55 -2.03
C LEU A 298 17.63 -8.04 -1.79
N CYS A 299 16.76 -7.44 -0.98
CA CYS A 299 16.84 -6.01 -0.64
C CYS A 299 17.97 -5.70 0.35
N ARG A 300 18.04 -6.40 1.51
CA ARG A 300 18.98 -6.09 2.58
C ARG A 300 20.44 -6.33 2.22
N LYS A 301 20.70 -7.30 1.32
CA LYS A 301 22.02 -7.59 0.78
C LYS A 301 22.37 -6.73 -0.45
N SER A 302 21.48 -5.81 -0.83
CA SER A 302 21.61 -4.96 -2.03
C SER A 302 21.81 -5.73 -3.32
N ILE A 303 21.26 -6.95 -3.42
CA ILE A 303 21.28 -7.76 -4.63
C ILE A 303 20.35 -7.13 -5.67
N LEU A 304 19.09 -6.90 -5.28
CA LEU A 304 18.10 -6.20 -6.09
C LEU A 304 17.39 -5.14 -5.25
N THR A 305 17.06 -4.03 -5.86
CA THR A 305 16.19 -3.02 -5.26
C THR A 305 14.73 -3.48 -5.26
N LYS A 306 13.90 -2.91 -4.38
CA LYS A 306 12.45 -3.16 -4.36
C LYS A 306 11.79 -2.93 -5.74
N LYS A 307 12.26 -1.92 -6.50
CA LYS A 307 11.75 -1.66 -7.87
C LYS A 307 12.15 -2.76 -8.84
N GLN A 308 13.38 -3.22 -8.80
CA GLN A 308 13.85 -4.30 -9.66
C GLN A 308 13.09 -5.62 -9.41
N ILE A 309 12.81 -5.94 -8.14
CA ILE A 309 11.98 -7.10 -7.79
C ILE A 309 10.54 -6.89 -8.31
N TYR A 310 9.96 -5.72 -8.07
CA TYR A 310 8.64 -5.37 -8.54
C TYR A 310 8.49 -5.54 -10.06
N ASP A 311 9.50 -5.14 -10.83
CA ASP A 311 9.51 -5.27 -12.29
C ASP A 311 9.54 -6.72 -12.78
N CYS A 312 9.78 -7.68 -11.89
CA CYS A 312 9.68 -9.11 -12.18
C CYS A 312 8.30 -9.70 -11.82
N LEU A 313 7.47 -8.99 -11.06
CA LEU A 313 6.14 -9.43 -10.65
C LEU A 313 5.10 -9.13 -11.75
N VAL A 314 5.25 -9.75 -12.91
CA VAL A 314 4.44 -9.48 -14.11
C VAL A 314 3.45 -10.61 -14.42
N VAL A 315 2.52 -10.34 -15.34
CA VAL A 315 1.58 -11.35 -15.82
C VAL A 315 2.35 -12.58 -16.36
N GLY A 316 1.92 -13.76 -15.94
CA GLY A 316 2.56 -15.02 -16.31
C GLY A 316 3.62 -15.51 -15.32
N VAL A 317 4.04 -14.69 -14.36
CA VAL A 317 4.91 -15.11 -13.26
C VAL A 317 4.01 -15.62 -12.11
N ASP A 318 3.73 -16.92 -12.15
CA ASP A 318 2.82 -17.62 -11.25
C ASP A 318 3.46 -18.85 -10.56
N THR A 319 4.77 -19.06 -10.79
CA THR A 319 5.62 -20.04 -10.08
C THR A 319 6.94 -19.40 -9.68
N TYR A 320 7.60 -19.99 -8.68
CA TYR A 320 8.92 -19.53 -8.25
C TYR A 320 9.95 -19.63 -9.37
N ASP A 321 9.91 -20.71 -10.17
CA ASP A 321 10.80 -20.87 -11.32
C ASP A 321 10.62 -19.75 -12.36
N ARG A 322 9.37 -19.36 -12.64
CA ARG A 322 9.10 -18.23 -13.55
C ARG A 322 9.55 -16.89 -12.98
N LEU A 323 9.45 -16.72 -11.67
CA LEU A 323 9.96 -15.52 -11.02
C LEU A 323 11.49 -15.43 -11.13
N VAL A 324 12.19 -16.53 -10.83
CA VAL A 324 13.65 -16.61 -10.95
C VAL A 324 14.09 -16.44 -12.41
N ALA A 325 13.42 -17.10 -13.36
CA ALA A 325 13.69 -16.93 -14.80
C ALA A 325 13.54 -15.46 -15.22
N LYS A 326 12.49 -14.76 -14.73
CA LYS A 326 12.30 -13.34 -15.01
C LYS A 326 13.37 -12.46 -14.37
N MET A 327 13.85 -12.80 -13.18
CA MET A 327 14.95 -12.11 -12.54
C MET A 327 16.27 -12.32 -13.30
N TYR A 328 16.56 -13.55 -13.74
CA TYR A 328 17.75 -13.86 -14.56
C TYR A 328 17.72 -13.16 -15.92
N GLU A 329 16.54 -13.10 -16.57
CA GLU A 329 16.37 -12.35 -17.84
C GLU A 329 16.73 -10.87 -17.69
N LYS A 330 16.34 -10.26 -16.57
CA LYS A 330 16.54 -8.82 -16.36
C LYS A 330 17.88 -8.47 -15.72
N TYR A 331 18.44 -9.37 -14.94
CA TYR A 331 19.64 -9.15 -14.12
C TYR A 331 20.56 -10.37 -14.17
N PRO A 332 21.02 -10.77 -15.38
CA PRO A 332 21.83 -11.97 -15.57
C PRO A 332 23.12 -11.97 -14.75
N GLU A 333 23.71 -10.78 -14.53
CA GLU A 333 24.91 -10.58 -13.73
C GLU A 333 24.72 -10.85 -12.23
N LYS A 334 23.46 -10.98 -11.78
CA LYS A 334 23.08 -11.26 -10.39
C LYS A 334 22.55 -12.69 -10.19
N ALA A 335 22.66 -13.55 -11.18
CA ALA A 335 22.01 -14.86 -11.17
C ALA A 335 22.42 -15.72 -9.96
N ASP A 336 23.70 -15.71 -9.59
CA ASP A 336 24.21 -16.49 -8.44
C ASP A 336 23.66 -15.98 -7.11
N GLU A 337 23.66 -14.66 -6.92
CA GLU A 337 23.13 -14.06 -5.69
C GLU A 337 21.61 -14.24 -5.58
N ILE A 338 20.89 -14.15 -6.71
CA ILE A 338 19.45 -14.40 -6.77
C ILE A 338 19.15 -15.85 -6.41
N GLU A 339 19.80 -16.83 -7.06
CA GLU A 339 19.64 -18.25 -6.74
C GLU A 339 19.90 -18.51 -5.25
N LYS A 340 21.01 -17.95 -4.75
CA LYS A 340 21.39 -18.10 -3.35
C LYS A 340 20.32 -17.53 -2.39
N ALA A 341 19.68 -16.40 -2.71
CA ALA A 341 18.62 -15.85 -1.91
C ALA A 341 17.38 -16.77 -1.83
N PHE A 342 17.06 -17.47 -2.92
CA PHE A 342 15.98 -18.47 -2.95
C PHE A 342 16.37 -19.75 -2.20
N THR A 343 17.55 -20.31 -2.46
CA THR A 343 18.00 -21.58 -1.86
C THR A 343 18.25 -21.46 -0.36
N ASP A 344 18.84 -20.36 0.11
CA ASP A 344 19.01 -20.08 1.55
C ASP A 344 17.65 -20.05 2.29
N ASN A 345 16.56 -19.78 1.57
CA ASN A 345 15.21 -19.72 2.11
C ASN A 345 14.35 -20.96 1.78
N GLY A 346 14.98 -22.05 1.29
CA GLY A 346 14.34 -23.35 1.07
C GLY A 346 13.51 -23.43 -0.20
N ILE A 347 13.77 -22.56 -1.19
CA ILE A 347 13.25 -22.66 -2.56
C ILE A 347 14.42 -23.00 -3.47
N THR A 348 14.41 -24.18 -4.10
CA THR A 348 15.43 -24.57 -5.06
C THR A 348 14.90 -24.37 -6.47
N PRO A 349 15.30 -23.29 -7.18
CA PRO A 349 14.83 -23.03 -8.54
C PRO A 349 15.34 -24.09 -9.52
N ASN A 350 14.45 -24.52 -10.43
CA ASN A 350 14.81 -25.38 -11.55
C ASN A 350 14.87 -24.57 -12.85
N VAL A 351 15.78 -23.60 -12.87
CA VAL A 351 15.95 -22.64 -13.98
C VAL A 351 17.40 -22.61 -14.38
N PRO A 352 17.73 -22.82 -15.68
CA PRO A 352 19.12 -22.71 -16.12
C PRO A 352 19.61 -21.27 -15.94
N LYS A 353 20.82 -21.13 -15.40
CA LYS A 353 21.46 -19.82 -15.30
C LYS A 353 21.79 -19.30 -16.69
N PRO A 354 21.71 -17.97 -16.87
CA PRO A 354 22.17 -17.34 -18.11
C PRO A 354 23.68 -17.59 -18.25
N ASP A 355 24.10 -17.86 -19.47
CA ASP A 355 25.53 -17.88 -19.80
C ASP A 355 26.02 -16.40 -19.77
N THR A 356 26.66 -16.02 -18.68
CA THR A 356 27.29 -14.71 -18.55
C THR A 356 28.71 -14.72 -19.14
N GLY A 357 28.97 -15.58 -20.11
CA GLY A 357 30.28 -15.73 -20.76
C GLY A 357 31.00 -14.39 -20.83
N ASP A 358 32.13 -14.33 -20.21
CA ASP A 358 33.14 -13.30 -19.99
C ASP A 358 32.83 -11.88 -20.57
N LEU A 359 31.85 -11.18 -20.01
CA LEU A 359 31.56 -9.77 -20.36
C LEU A 359 32.69 -8.79 -19.97
N THR A 360 33.80 -9.32 -19.45
CA THR A 360 34.93 -8.51 -19.01
C THR A 360 35.95 -8.20 -20.12
N HIS A 361 35.86 -8.83 -21.30
CA HIS A 361 36.93 -8.70 -22.31
C HIS A 361 36.58 -7.90 -23.59
N ASP A 362 35.32 -7.61 -23.93
CA ASP A 362 35.00 -6.95 -25.19
C ASP A 362 34.66 -5.46 -25.13
N ALA A 363 34.75 -4.81 -23.98
CA ALA A 363 34.46 -3.37 -23.87
C ALA A 363 35.66 -2.44 -24.17
N PHE A 364 36.84 -2.97 -24.54
CA PHE A 364 38.05 -2.15 -24.75
C PHE A 364 38.64 -2.14 -26.17
N TYR A 365 38.07 -2.82 -27.15
CA TYR A 365 38.63 -2.83 -28.51
C TYR A 365 37.59 -2.62 -29.60
N THR A 366 36.97 -1.47 -29.68
CA THR A 366 36.47 -0.91 -30.97
C THR A 366 36.36 0.59 -30.85
N ASP A 367 37.49 1.27 -30.91
CA ASP A 367 37.53 2.60 -31.51
C ASP A 367 38.98 2.97 -31.88
N LYS A 368 39.38 2.58 -33.07
CA LYS A 368 40.40 3.26 -33.90
C LYS A 368 40.42 2.59 -35.25
N THR A 369 39.75 3.19 -36.22
CA THR A 369 40.16 3.44 -37.60
C THR A 369 38.93 3.66 -38.46
N VAL A 370 38.53 4.89 -38.63
CA VAL A 370 38.05 5.38 -39.93
C VAL A 370 38.80 6.66 -40.26
N SER A 371 39.84 6.44 -41.04
CA SER A 371 40.57 7.48 -41.72
C SER A 371 39.71 8.03 -42.83
N SER A 372 39.75 9.34 -42.92
CA SER A 372 39.28 10.19 -43.98
C SER A 372 39.60 9.72 -45.40
N SER A 373 38.66 9.82 -46.32
CA SER A 373 38.90 10.25 -47.71
C SER A 373 37.68 10.98 -48.24
N PHE A 374 37.84 12.31 -48.34
CA PHE A 374 37.12 13.16 -49.26
C PHE A 374 37.50 12.78 -50.66
N ILE A 375 36.55 12.71 -51.62
CA ILE A 375 36.72 13.19 -53.02
C ILE A 375 35.34 13.63 -53.55
N PHE A 376 35.39 14.79 -54.18
CA PHE A 376 34.35 15.47 -54.93
C PHE A 376 33.83 14.70 -56.15
N SER A 377 32.56 14.83 -56.50
CA SER A 377 32.00 15.36 -57.75
C SER A 377 30.49 15.48 -57.63
#